data_5af95ff5e804b058c5ad272c932bb4ca
#
_entry.id   5af95ff5e804b058c5ad272c932bb4ca
#
_cell.length_a   1.000
_cell.length_b   1.000
_cell.length_c   1.000
_cell.angle_alpha   90.00
_cell.angle_beta   90.00
_cell.angle_gamma   90.00
#
_symmetry.space_group_name_H-M   'P 1'
#
loop_
_entity.id
_entity.type
_entity.pdbx_description
1 polymer ?
#
loop_
_entity_poly.entity_id
_entity_poly.type
_entity_poly.pdbx_seq_one_letter_code
_entity_poly.pdbx_strand_id
1 'polypeptide(L)'
;EKFLYSAFYGFDNTRVCDLLEQAGCPLKTERGDRVFPVSDHSSDVIAALQRELRKYQVDVHLHTEVKKILTKETDGNPVFCGVECADHEKIAADDCIVCTGGCSYASTGSTGDGYRFAEETGHKVTERKPALVPLEIRENWCRELMGLSLKNVEIRMQCGKKTWYEGFGEMLFTHFGVSGPLILSASSFYSKNFSKRKGSDEVKLFLDL
;
A
#
# COMPACT_ATOMS: atom_id res chain seq x y z
N GLU A 1 5.44 14.03 3.91
CA GLU A 1 5.98 15.13 3.15
C GLU A 1 4.98 16.26 3.02
N LYS A 2 5.44 17.51 2.91
CA LYS A 2 4.55 18.70 2.99
C LYS A 2 3.39 18.69 1.99
N PHE A 3 3.60 18.14 0.81
CA PHE A 3 2.58 18.00 -0.22
C PHE A 3 1.32 17.23 0.26
N LEU A 4 1.50 16.24 1.13
CA LEU A 4 0.40 15.40 1.63
C LEU A 4 -0.28 15.94 2.88
N TYR A 5 0.22 17.02 3.50
CA TYR A 5 -0.33 17.52 4.76
C TYR A 5 -1.81 17.89 4.63
N SER A 6 -2.20 18.58 3.56
CA SER A 6 -3.60 18.95 3.33
C SER A 6 -4.53 17.74 3.30
N ALA A 7 -4.11 16.67 2.60
CA ALA A 7 -4.88 15.43 2.51
C ALA A 7 -5.00 14.74 3.88
N PHE A 8 -3.89 14.60 4.62
CA PHE A 8 -3.89 13.94 5.93
C PHE A 8 -4.64 14.75 7.01
N TYR A 9 -4.56 16.08 6.99
CA TYR A 9 -5.36 16.89 7.91
C TYR A 9 -6.84 16.97 7.51
N GLY A 10 -7.12 16.85 6.21
CA GLY A 10 -8.49 16.83 5.69
C GLY A 10 -9.22 15.52 5.96
N PHE A 11 -8.53 14.38 5.82
CA PHE A 11 -9.11 13.04 6.00
C PHE A 11 -8.04 12.08 6.54
N ASP A 12 -7.98 11.97 7.86
CA ASP A 12 -7.03 11.15 8.61
C ASP A 12 -7.59 9.75 8.92
N ASN A 13 -6.78 8.95 9.62
CA ASN A 13 -7.17 7.61 10.06
C ASN A 13 -8.40 7.60 10.99
N THR A 14 -8.59 8.62 11.81
CA THR A 14 -9.75 8.73 12.69
C THR A 14 -11.03 8.86 11.85
N ARG A 15 -11.01 9.74 10.85
CA ARG A 15 -12.16 9.91 9.95
C ARG A 15 -12.46 8.66 9.12
N VAL A 16 -11.45 7.87 8.77
CA VAL A 16 -11.67 6.56 8.11
C VAL A 16 -12.39 5.61 9.06
N CYS A 17 -11.98 5.56 10.33
CA CYS A 17 -12.67 4.74 11.35
C CYS A 17 -14.11 5.20 11.54
N ASP A 18 -14.33 6.51 11.73
CA ASP A 18 -15.68 7.09 11.88
C ASP A 18 -16.59 6.77 10.69
N LEU A 19 -16.06 6.85 9.46
CA LEU A 19 -16.81 6.49 8.25
C LEU A 19 -17.28 5.04 8.27
N LEU A 20 -16.40 4.11 8.63
CA LEU A 20 -16.72 2.68 8.68
C LEU A 20 -17.71 2.36 9.80
N GLU A 21 -17.54 2.94 10.98
CA GLU A 21 -18.45 2.74 12.10
C GLU A 21 -19.85 3.32 11.80
N GLN A 22 -19.93 4.54 11.24
CA GLN A 22 -21.18 5.14 10.78
C GLN A 22 -21.86 4.32 9.69
N ALA A 23 -21.07 3.68 8.82
CA ALA A 23 -21.57 2.75 7.82
C ALA A 23 -21.95 1.37 8.39
N GLY A 24 -21.91 1.20 9.73
CA GLY A 24 -22.33 -0.02 10.42
C GLY A 24 -21.29 -1.14 10.41
N CYS A 25 -19.99 -0.80 10.43
CA CYS A 25 -18.90 -1.74 10.65
C CYS A 25 -18.18 -1.38 11.96
N PRO A 26 -18.56 -1.97 13.11
CA PRO A 26 -17.89 -1.73 14.38
C PRO A 26 -16.43 -2.14 14.31
N LEU A 27 -15.54 -1.29 14.84
CA LEU A 27 -14.11 -1.47 14.79
C LEU A 27 -13.52 -1.73 16.19
N LYS A 28 -12.37 -2.43 16.22
CA LYS A 28 -11.52 -2.62 17.39
C LYS A 28 -10.08 -2.25 17.06
N THR A 29 -9.38 -1.68 18.04
CA THR A 29 -7.94 -1.42 17.91
C THR A 29 -7.16 -2.50 18.64
N GLU A 30 -6.25 -3.15 17.95
CA GLU A 30 -5.35 -4.15 18.49
C GLU A 30 -3.96 -3.58 18.74
N ARG A 31 -3.07 -4.41 19.29
CA ARG A 31 -1.69 -4.05 19.57
C ARG A 31 -0.99 -3.49 18.33
N GLY A 32 -0.23 -2.41 18.50
CA GLY A 32 0.47 -1.70 17.44
C GLY A 32 -0.47 -0.78 16.64
N ASP A 33 -1.55 -0.31 17.28
CA ASP A 33 -2.53 0.61 16.71
C ASP A 33 -3.17 0.11 15.40
N ARG A 34 -3.27 -1.21 15.27
CA ARG A 34 -3.91 -1.86 14.11
C ARG A 34 -5.42 -1.94 14.33
N VAL A 35 -6.18 -1.41 13.37
CA VAL A 35 -7.63 -1.39 13.43
C VAL A 35 -8.22 -2.51 12.58
N PHE A 36 -9.15 -3.27 13.16
CA PHE A 36 -9.86 -4.37 12.51
C PHE A 36 -11.36 -4.27 12.79
N PRO A 37 -12.23 -4.86 11.95
CA PRO A 37 -13.61 -5.05 12.33
C PRO A 37 -13.72 -5.97 13.57
N VAL A 38 -14.67 -5.71 14.45
CA VAL A 38 -14.90 -6.52 15.65
C VAL A 38 -15.14 -8.00 15.32
N SER A 39 -15.74 -8.26 14.17
CA SER A 39 -16.02 -9.61 13.65
C SER A 39 -14.77 -10.35 13.13
N ASP A 40 -13.65 -9.68 12.93
CA ASP A 40 -12.46 -10.18 12.22
C ASP A 40 -12.70 -10.58 10.75
N HIS A 41 -13.84 -10.18 10.16
CA HIS A 41 -14.16 -10.44 8.77
C HIS A 41 -14.00 -9.21 7.88
N SER A 42 -13.10 -9.26 6.91
CA SER A 42 -12.88 -8.18 5.93
C SER A 42 -14.13 -7.91 5.07
N SER A 43 -15.02 -8.91 4.92
CA SER A 43 -16.32 -8.76 4.24
C SER A 43 -17.21 -7.68 4.86
N ASP A 44 -17.10 -7.42 6.16
CA ASP A 44 -17.92 -6.42 6.84
C ASP A 44 -17.48 -4.99 6.47
N VAL A 45 -16.18 -4.80 6.25
CA VAL A 45 -15.65 -3.54 5.70
C VAL A 45 -16.18 -3.31 4.28
N ILE A 46 -16.14 -4.35 3.43
CA ILE A 46 -16.68 -4.28 2.07
C ILE A 46 -18.18 -3.96 2.09
N ALA A 47 -18.94 -4.65 2.94
CA ALA A 47 -20.38 -4.44 3.07
C ALA A 47 -20.72 -3.03 3.56
N ALA A 48 -19.92 -2.45 4.47
CA ALA A 48 -20.08 -1.08 4.93
C ALA A 48 -19.89 -0.08 3.78
N LEU A 49 -18.81 -0.21 3.03
CA LEU A 49 -18.54 0.66 1.89
C LEU A 49 -19.62 0.51 0.80
N GLN A 50 -20.09 -0.71 0.52
CA GLN A 50 -21.20 -0.93 -0.42
C GLN A 50 -22.50 -0.27 0.03
N ARG A 51 -22.78 -0.24 1.33
CA ARG A 51 -23.96 0.48 1.86
C ARG A 51 -23.87 1.99 1.58
N GLU A 52 -22.71 2.59 1.82
CA GLU A 52 -22.48 4.00 1.52
C GLU A 52 -22.60 4.31 0.02
N LEU A 53 -22.02 3.50 -0.85
CA LEU A 53 -22.16 3.66 -2.30
C LEU A 53 -23.64 3.65 -2.74
N ARG A 54 -24.42 2.70 -2.22
CA ARG A 54 -25.86 2.63 -2.52
C ARG A 54 -26.64 3.84 -1.99
N LYS A 55 -26.32 4.30 -0.78
CA LYS A 55 -26.95 5.49 -0.16
C LYS A 55 -26.76 6.73 -1.02
N TYR A 56 -25.60 6.89 -1.64
CA TYR A 56 -25.27 7.98 -2.53
C TYR A 56 -25.57 7.70 -4.01
N GLN A 57 -26.24 6.59 -4.32
CA GLN A 57 -26.64 6.18 -5.66
C GLN A 57 -25.46 6.10 -6.65
N VAL A 58 -24.30 5.69 -6.15
CA VAL A 58 -23.10 5.48 -6.98
C VAL A 58 -23.32 4.25 -7.84
N ASP A 59 -23.17 4.41 -9.15
CA ASP A 59 -23.21 3.28 -10.09
C ASP A 59 -21.88 2.54 -10.09
N VAL A 60 -21.91 1.24 -9.81
CA VAL A 60 -20.72 0.39 -9.66
C VAL A 60 -20.69 -0.65 -10.76
N HIS A 61 -19.76 -0.50 -11.69
CA HIS A 61 -19.53 -1.44 -12.77
C HIS A 61 -18.44 -2.45 -12.37
N LEU A 62 -18.85 -3.69 -12.10
CA LEU A 62 -17.93 -4.80 -11.85
C LEU A 62 -17.50 -5.47 -13.15
N HIS A 63 -16.33 -6.12 -13.14
CA HIS A 63 -15.75 -6.78 -14.31
C HIS A 63 -15.54 -5.83 -15.51
N THR A 64 -15.40 -4.55 -15.24
CA THR A 64 -15.21 -3.49 -16.24
C THR A 64 -13.79 -2.96 -16.13
N GLU A 65 -12.90 -3.52 -16.93
CA GLU A 65 -11.48 -3.15 -16.93
C GLU A 65 -11.25 -1.91 -17.78
N VAL A 66 -10.75 -0.84 -17.19
CA VAL A 66 -10.35 0.36 -17.92
C VAL A 66 -8.98 0.14 -18.57
N LYS A 67 -8.91 0.32 -19.87
CA LYS A 67 -7.66 0.19 -20.66
C LYS A 67 -6.97 1.51 -20.92
N LYS A 68 -7.73 2.59 -21.07
CA LYS A 68 -7.16 3.88 -21.47
C LYS A 68 -7.93 5.04 -20.86
N ILE A 69 -7.21 6.09 -20.50
CA ILE A 69 -7.77 7.42 -20.22
C ILE A 69 -7.89 8.18 -21.52
N LEU A 70 -9.06 8.71 -21.81
CA LEU A 70 -9.33 9.47 -23.03
C LEU A 70 -9.15 10.97 -22.75
N THR A 71 -8.44 11.64 -23.63
CA THR A 71 -8.26 13.09 -23.60
C THR A 71 -8.64 13.70 -24.94
N LYS A 72 -9.13 14.93 -24.92
CA LYS A 72 -9.34 15.78 -26.10
C LYS A 72 -8.47 17.02 -25.99
N GLU A 73 -8.02 17.54 -27.11
CA GLU A 73 -7.31 18.83 -27.11
C GLU A 73 -8.33 19.98 -26.94
N THR A 74 -8.03 20.84 -25.96
CA THR A 74 -8.78 22.07 -25.73
C THR A 74 -7.77 23.19 -25.48
N ASP A 75 -7.76 24.20 -26.31
CA ASP A 75 -6.82 25.32 -26.25
C ASP A 75 -5.34 24.89 -26.19
N GLY A 76 -4.98 23.83 -26.95
CA GLY A 76 -3.61 23.32 -27.01
C GLY A 76 -3.17 22.48 -25.80
N ASN A 77 -4.11 22.12 -24.91
CA ASN A 77 -3.86 21.28 -23.74
C ASN A 77 -4.71 20.01 -23.80
N PRO A 78 -4.19 18.84 -23.37
CA PRO A 78 -4.99 17.63 -23.24
C PRO A 78 -5.91 17.75 -22.00
N VAL A 79 -7.21 17.62 -22.23
CA VAL A 79 -8.24 17.65 -21.19
C VAL A 79 -8.93 16.28 -21.16
N PHE A 80 -9.12 15.75 -19.96
CA PHE A 80 -9.84 14.49 -19.75
C PHE A 80 -11.27 14.58 -20.36
N CYS A 81 -11.74 13.49 -20.94
CA CYS A 81 -13.09 13.42 -21.51
C CYS A 81 -13.76 12.05 -21.33
N GLY A 82 -13.12 11.10 -20.68
CA GLY A 82 -13.68 9.78 -20.43
C GLY A 82 -12.64 8.67 -20.34
N VAL A 83 -13.11 7.43 -20.33
CA VAL A 83 -12.26 6.23 -20.31
C VAL A 83 -12.70 5.26 -21.39
N GLU A 84 -11.78 4.40 -21.83
CA GLU A 84 -12.06 3.28 -22.72
C GLU A 84 -11.85 1.96 -21.96
N CYS A 85 -12.86 1.09 -21.99
CA CYS A 85 -12.85 -0.21 -21.36
C CYS A 85 -12.26 -1.30 -22.27
N ALA A 86 -12.03 -2.49 -21.72
CA ALA A 86 -11.42 -3.61 -22.46
C ALA A 86 -12.28 -4.12 -23.63
N ASP A 87 -13.59 -3.97 -23.56
CA ASP A 87 -14.58 -4.29 -24.59
C ASP A 87 -14.76 -3.16 -25.62
N HIS A 88 -13.92 -2.12 -25.55
CA HIS A 88 -13.98 -0.90 -26.36
C HIS A 88 -15.16 0.02 -26.07
N GLU A 89 -15.96 -0.24 -25.04
CA GLU A 89 -16.94 0.73 -24.56
C GLU A 89 -16.22 2.00 -24.08
N LYS A 90 -16.79 3.14 -24.40
CA LYS A 90 -16.30 4.46 -23.98
C LYS A 90 -17.28 5.09 -23.02
N ILE A 91 -16.81 5.37 -21.82
CA ILE A 91 -17.58 6.03 -20.76
C ILE A 91 -17.10 7.47 -20.69
N ALA A 92 -17.97 8.40 -21.06
CA ALA A 92 -17.69 9.83 -20.96
C ALA A 92 -17.89 10.32 -19.52
N ALA A 93 -16.99 11.20 -19.06
CA ALA A 93 -17.09 11.84 -17.77
C ALA A 93 -16.32 13.16 -17.77
N ASP A 94 -16.66 14.04 -16.85
CA ASP A 94 -16.01 15.35 -16.71
C ASP A 94 -14.70 15.26 -15.92
N ASP A 95 -14.65 14.38 -14.89
CA ASP A 95 -13.51 14.17 -14.02
C ASP A 95 -13.24 12.68 -13.78
N CYS A 96 -12.02 12.33 -13.41
CA CYS A 96 -11.62 10.97 -13.08
C CYS A 96 -10.69 10.94 -11.86
N ILE A 97 -11.01 10.08 -10.90
CA ILE A 97 -10.12 9.78 -9.77
C ILE A 97 -9.55 8.37 -9.98
N VAL A 98 -8.23 8.27 -10.16
CA VAL A 98 -7.54 6.99 -10.37
C VAL A 98 -7.18 6.37 -9.02
N CYS A 99 -7.89 5.31 -8.62
CA CYS A 99 -7.70 4.61 -7.36
C CYS A 99 -7.38 3.12 -7.58
N THR A 100 -6.58 2.79 -8.59
CA THR A 100 -6.29 1.41 -9.02
C THR A 100 -5.27 0.68 -8.14
N GLY A 101 -4.82 1.28 -7.05
CA GLY A 101 -3.77 0.70 -6.19
C GLY A 101 -2.37 0.77 -6.82
N GLY A 102 -1.45 0.00 -6.25
CA GLY A 102 -0.06 -0.07 -6.69
C GLY A 102 0.27 -1.34 -7.48
N CYS A 103 1.41 -1.98 -7.11
CA CYS A 103 1.88 -3.23 -7.74
C CYS A 103 1.90 -4.41 -6.76
N SER A 104 1.25 -4.32 -5.61
CA SER A 104 1.17 -5.38 -4.61
C SER A 104 -0.12 -6.16 -4.78
N TYR A 105 -0.03 -7.50 -4.68
CA TYR A 105 -1.18 -8.39 -4.84
C TYR A 105 -1.92 -8.22 -6.18
N ALA A 106 -1.22 -8.44 -7.27
CA ALA A 106 -1.76 -8.33 -8.63
C ALA A 106 -3.05 -9.16 -8.85
N SER A 107 -3.20 -10.28 -8.12
CA SER A 107 -4.42 -11.11 -8.13
C SER A 107 -5.68 -10.39 -7.63
N THR A 108 -5.52 -9.29 -6.92
CA THR A 108 -6.63 -8.44 -6.42
C THR A 108 -6.83 -7.17 -7.25
N GLY A 109 -6.17 -7.06 -8.41
CA GLY A 109 -6.32 -5.94 -9.33
C GLY A 109 -5.25 -4.84 -9.22
N SER A 110 -4.29 -4.95 -8.28
CA SER A 110 -3.21 -3.98 -8.13
C SER A 110 -2.07 -4.27 -9.12
N THR A 111 -2.32 -4.05 -10.40
CA THR A 111 -1.42 -4.39 -11.51
C THR A 111 -0.50 -3.25 -11.94
N GLY A 112 -0.65 -2.08 -11.33
CA GLY A 112 0.13 -0.89 -11.63
C GLY A 112 -0.46 -0.02 -12.73
N ASP A 113 -1.71 -0.20 -13.10
CA ASP A 113 -2.40 0.55 -14.15
C ASP A 113 -2.39 2.05 -13.92
N GLY A 114 -2.50 2.51 -12.67
CA GLY A 114 -2.44 3.94 -12.35
C GLY A 114 -1.12 4.59 -12.76
N TYR A 115 -0.02 3.86 -12.71
CA TYR A 115 1.28 4.38 -13.19
C TYR A 115 1.30 4.48 -14.71
N ARG A 116 0.76 3.47 -15.41
CA ARG A 116 0.64 3.48 -16.85
C ARG A 116 -0.26 4.63 -17.33
N PHE A 117 -1.41 4.83 -16.71
CA PHE A 117 -2.31 5.94 -17.02
C PHE A 117 -1.63 7.30 -16.81
N ALA A 118 -0.85 7.44 -15.72
CA ALA A 118 -0.10 8.66 -15.46
C ALA A 118 0.93 8.95 -16.57
N GLU A 119 1.70 7.93 -17.01
CA GLU A 119 2.67 8.07 -18.10
C GLU A 119 1.99 8.41 -19.44
N GLU A 120 0.91 7.71 -19.78
CA GLU A 120 0.14 7.93 -21.00
C GLU A 120 -0.49 9.33 -21.08
N THR A 121 -0.79 9.93 -19.92
CA THR A 121 -1.34 11.29 -19.82
C THR A 121 -0.26 12.35 -19.60
N GLY A 122 1.03 12.02 -19.76
CA GLY A 122 2.15 12.95 -19.77
C GLY A 122 2.78 13.23 -18.41
N HIS A 123 2.41 12.49 -17.35
CA HIS A 123 3.03 12.62 -16.05
C HIS A 123 4.34 11.84 -15.97
N LYS A 124 5.31 12.36 -15.24
CA LYS A 124 6.55 11.66 -14.94
C LYS A 124 6.36 10.71 -13.76
N VAL A 125 6.48 9.42 -14.00
CA VAL A 125 6.50 8.40 -12.95
C VAL A 125 7.94 8.15 -12.51
N THR A 126 8.21 8.26 -11.20
CA THR A 126 9.53 7.97 -10.63
C THR A 126 9.73 6.46 -10.47
N GLU A 127 11.00 6.02 -10.34
CA GLU A 127 11.33 4.63 -10.07
C GLU A 127 10.55 4.10 -8.85
N ARG A 128 9.82 3.02 -9.03
CA ARG A 128 9.07 2.35 -7.97
C ARG A 128 10.01 1.48 -7.16
N LYS A 129 9.90 1.57 -5.84
CA LYS A 129 10.69 0.75 -4.90
C LYS A 129 9.76 -0.01 -3.98
N PRO A 130 10.09 -1.27 -3.63
CA PRO A 130 9.31 -2.03 -2.69
C PRO A 130 9.31 -1.36 -1.31
N ALA A 131 8.16 -1.37 -0.64
CA ALA A 131 7.99 -0.91 0.73
C ALA A 131 6.97 -1.80 1.43
N LEU A 132 7.08 -1.97 2.74
CA LEU A 132 6.25 -2.89 3.53
C LEU A 132 6.29 -4.32 2.95
N VAL A 133 7.48 -4.81 2.65
CA VAL A 133 7.73 -6.14 2.09
C VAL A 133 8.60 -6.97 3.04
N PRO A 134 8.53 -8.31 2.97
CA PRO A 134 9.49 -9.18 3.64
C PRO A 134 10.92 -8.90 3.19
N LEU A 135 11.88 -9.32 3.99
CA LEU A 135 13.32 -9.24 3.68
C LEU A 135 13.90 -10.63 3.47
N GLU A 136 14.61 -10.78 2.36
CA GLU A 136 15.46 -11.96 2.15
C GLU A 136 16.70 -11.85 3.03
N ILE A 137 17.04 -12.95 3.71
CA ILE A 137 18.21 -13.04 4.57
C ILE A 137 19.22 -14.00 3.94
N ARG A 138 20.50 -13.62 3.98
CA ARG A 138 21.58 -14.40 3.37
C ARG A 138 21.88 -15.67 4.15
N GLU A 139 21.75 -15.60 5.48
CA GLU A 139 22.03 -16.69 6.39
C GLU A 139 20.99 -17.81 6.28
N ASN A 140 21.45 -19.04 6.02
CA ASN A 140 20.58 -20.18 5.78
C ASN A 140 19.78 -20.63 7.01
N TRP A 141 20.30 -20.41 8.22
CA TRP A 141 19.62 -20.81 9.45
C TRP A 141 18.22 -20.17 9.62
N CYS A 142 18.00 -19.00 9.02
CA CYS A 142 16.67 -18.37 9.02
C CYS A 142 15.60 -19.26 8.37
N ARG A 143 15.98 -20.06 7.38
CA ARG A 143 15.07 -20.98 6.68
C ARG A 143 14.68 -22.17 7.53
N GLU A 144 15.60 -22.63 8.40
CA GLU A 144 15.36 -23.73 9.33
C GLU A 144 14.32 -23.34 10.40
N LEU A 145 14.17 -22.05 10.65
CA LEU A 145 13.18 -21.49 11.58
C LEU A 145 11.83 -21.12 10.89
N MET A 146 11.61 -21.53 9.65
CA MET A 146 10.41 -21.21 8.90
C MET A 146 9.13 -21.51 9.71
N GLY A 147 8.24 -20.51 9.81
CA GLY A 147 6.99 -20.60 10.57
C GLY A 147 7.10 -20.17 12.03
N LEU A 148 8.32 -19.99 12.57
CA LEU A 148 8.50 -19.47 13.92
C LEU A 148 8.12 -17.99 13.96
N SER A 149 7.10 -17.68 14.77
CA SER A 149 6.68 -16.33 15.08
C SER A 149 7.24 -15.90 16.42
N LEU A 150 7.98 -14.80 16.43
CA LEU A 150 8.51 -14.20 17.64
C LEU A 150 7.65 -13.02 18.04
N LYS A 151 7.30 -12.95 19.33
CA LYS A 151 6.55 -11.86 19.94
C LYS A 151 7.46 -11.16 20.94
N ASN A 152 7.29 -9.83 21.06
CA ASN A 152 8.04 -9.01 22.02
C ASN A 152 9.56 -9.04 21.80
N VAL A 153 9.97 -8.95 20.55
CA VAL A 153 11.38 -8.87 20.18
C VAL A 153 11.72 -7.46 19.72
N GLU A 154 12.96 -7.09 19.90
CA GLU A 154 13.52 -5.86 19.35
C GLU A 154 14.37 -6.17 18.13
N ILE A 155 14.20 -5.38 17.07
CA ILE A 155 15.08 -5.45 15.91
C ILE A 155 15.77 -4.12 15.68
N ARG A 156 17.02 -4.21 15.23
CA ARG A 156 17.81 -3.06 14.79
C ARG A 156 18.44 -3.34 13.44
N MET A 157 18.13 -2.48 12.47
CA MET A 157 18.74 -2.54 11.14
C MET A 157 19.85 -1.51 11.04
N GLN A 158 21.05 -1.93 10.65
CA GLN A 158 22.22 -1.06 10.56
C GLN A 158 22.95 -1.23 9.22
N CYS A 159 23.56 -0.14 8.75
CA CYS A 159 24.52 -0.14 7.66
C CYS A 159 25.78 0.58 8.14
N GLY A 160 26.89 -0.15 8.27
CA GLY A 160 28.08 0.31 8.95
C GLY A 160 27.76 0.75 10.39
N LYS A 161 28.06 2.01 10.74
CA LYS A 161 27.77 2.58 12.06
C LYS A 161 26.39 3.24 12.17
N LYS A 162 25.62 3.30 11.09
CA LYS A 162 24.36 4.04 11.05
C LYS A 162 23.17 3.10 11.24
N THR A 163 22.37 3.34 12.26
CA THR A 163 21.06 2.70 12.45
C THR A 163 20.05 3.31 11.49
N TRP A 164 19.39 2.46 10.71
CA TRP A 164 18.32 2.85 9.78
C TRP A 164 16.94 2.67 10.38
N TYR A 165 16.78 1.64 11.21
CA TYR A 165 15.53 1.32 11.88
C TYR A 165 15.80 0.63 13.21
N GLU A 166 14.96 0.89 14.18
CA GLU A 166 14.89 0.22 15.47
C GLU A 166 13.43 0.13 15.87
N GLY A 167 12.99 -1.02 16.37
CA GLY A 167 11.60 -1.20 16.73
C GLY A 167 11.37 -2.48 17.53
N PHE A 168 10.29 -2.47 18.31
CA PHE A 168 9.85 -3.56 19.17
C PHE A 168 8.49 -4.10 18.72
N GLY A 169 8.31 -5.43 18.70
CA GLY A 169 7.04 -6.04 18.31
C GLY A 169 7.15 -7.49 17.89
N GLU A 170 6.53 -7.82 16.76
CA GLU A 170 6.42 -9.18 16.25
C GLU A 170 7.13 -9.34 14.92
N MET A 171 7.78 -10.48 14.73
CA MET A 171 8.36 -10.91 13.47
C MET A 171 8.12 -12.39 13.21
N LEU A 172 8.30 -12.81 11.96
CA LEU A 172 8.08 -14.17 11.49
C LEU A 172 9.26 -14.61 10.61
N PHE A 173 9.76 -15.81 10.84
CA PHE A 173 10.69 -16.47 9.94
C PHE A 173 9.96 -17.14 8.78
N THR A 174 10.50 -17.00 7.57
CA THR A 174 9.95 -17.57 6.33
C THR A 174 10.98 -18.45 5.64
N HIS A 175 10.57 -19.16 4.60
CA HIS A 175 11.48 -20.00 3.80
C HIS A 175 12.56 -19.23 3.03
N PHE A 176 12.51 -17.92 2.99
CA PHE A 176 13.49 -17.06 2.30
C PHE A 176 14.17 -16.03 3.22
N GLY A 177 13.69 -15.88 4.46
CA GLY A 177 14.21 -14.90 5.39
C GLY A 177 13.21 -14.53 6.47
N VAL A 178 12.84 -13.25 6.57
CA VAL A 178 12.02 -12.71 7.66
C VAL A 178 10.88 -11.84 7.16
N SER A 179 9.78 -11.83 7.92
CA SER A 179 8.57 -11.05 7.67
C SER A 179 7.93 -10.62 9.00
N GLY A 180 6.69 -10.21 8.98
CA GLY A 180 5.94 -9.75 10.14
C GLY A 180 5.98 -8.22 10.30
N PRO A 181 5.16 -7.66 11.20
CA PRO A 181 4.93 -6.22 11.29
C PRO A 181 6.20 -5.38 11.44
N LEU A 182 7.16 -5.82 12.28
CA LEU A 182 8.45 -5.15 12.45
C LEU A 182 9.26 -5.11 11.17
N ILE A 183 9.34 -6.24 10.47
CA ILE A 183 10.15 -6.38 9.26
C ILE A 183 9.54 -5.57 8.12
N LEU A 184 8.22 -5.58 7.98
CA LEU A 184 7.53 -4.77 6.99
C LEU A 184 7.82 -3.27 7.21
N SER A 185 7.78 -2.81 8.46
CA SER A 185 8.16 -1.43 8.79
C SER A 185 9.64 -1.16 8.46
N ALA A 186 10.55 -2.04 8.87
CA ALA A 186 11.98 -1.92 8.61
C ALA A 186 12.30 -1.87 7.11
N SER A 187 11.58 -2.62 6.28
CA SER A 187 11.78 -2.67 4.83
C SER A 187 11.57 -1.32 4.14
N SER A 188 10.67 -0.47 4.66
CA SER A 188 10.48 0.89 4.15
C SER A 188 11.72 1.76 4.37
N PHE A 189 12.37 1.60 5.51
CA PHE A 189 13.63 2.30 5.82
C PHE A 189 14.79 1.74 5.00
N TYR A 190 14.82 0.42 4.77
CA TYR A 190 15.77 -0.22 3.87
C TYR A 190 15.67 0.39 2.47
N SER A 191 14.50 0.37 1.85
CA SER A 191 14.28 0.90 0.51
C SER A 191 14.66 2.39 0.38
N LYS A 192 14.33 3.19 1.39
CA LYS A 192 14.64 4.63 1.43
C LYS A 192 16.14 4.92 1.53
N ASN A 193 16.87 4.10 2.29
CA ASN A 193 18.28 4.37 2.60
C ASN A 193 19.25 3.60 1.69
N PHE A 194 18.85 2.44 1.16
CA PHE A 194 19.73 1.56 0.39
C PHE A 194 20.33 2.25 -0.84
N SER A 195 19.53 3.00 -1.61
CA SER A 195 20.01 3.75 -2.77
C SER A 195 20.92 4.95 -2.42
N LYS A 196 20.90 5.38 -1.15
CA LYS A 196 21.71 6.50 -0.65
C LYS A 196 22.97 6.02 0.07
N ARG A 197 23.17 4.70 0.20
CA ARG A 197 24.34 4.15 0.89
C ARG A 197 25.60 4.49 0.11
N LYS A 198 26.66 4.83 0.86
CA LYS A 198 27.99 5.07 0.31
C LYS A 198 28.84 3.80 0.55
N GLY A 199 29.50 3.33 -0.49
CA GLY A 199 30.40 2.18 -0.39
C GLY A 199 29.73 0.81 -0.37
N SER A 200 30.46 -0.21 0.03
CA SER A 200 30.09 -1.63 0.07
C SER A 200 29.60 -2.12 1.43
N ASP A 201 29.27 -1.21 2.35
CA ASP A 201 28.84 -1.59 3.70
C ASP A 201 27.62 -2.53 3.63
N GLU A 202 27.69 -3.63 4.35
CA GLU A 202 26.58 -4.57 4.48
C GLU A 202 25.50 -3.99 5.37
N VAL A 203 24.24 -4.28 5.02
CA VAL A 203 23.12 -4.01 5.91
C VAL A 203 22.91 -5.23 6.79
N LYS A 204 22.93 -5.02 8.10
CA LYS A 204 22.76 -6.08 9.11
C LYS A 204 21.46 -5.85 9.88
N LEU A 205 20.76 -6.93 10.12
CA LEU A 205 19.60 -6.99 10.98
C LEU A 205 19.98 -7.70 12.28
N PHE A 206 19.92 -7.00 13.39
CA PHE A 206 20.15 -7.54 14.74
C PHE A 206 18.77 -7.84 15.35
N LEU A 207 18.70 -8.97 16.03
CA LEU A 207 17.53 -9.43 16.75
C LEU A 207 17.90 -9.59 18.22
N ASP A 208 17.12 -8.98 19.10
CA ASP A 208 17.18 -9.13 20.55
C ASP A 208 15.87 -9.78 21.03
N LEU A 209 16.00 -10.85 21.88
CA LEU A 209 14.93 -11.76 22.29
C LEU A 209 14.45 -11.45 23.72
#